data_c097d5ef2fb78629e7cb60673de6a0cd
#
_entry.id   c097d5ef2fb78629e7cb60673de6a0cd
#
_cell.length_a   1.000
_cell.length_b   1.000
_cell.length_c   1.000
_cell.angle_alpha   90.00
_cell.angle_beta   90.00
_cell.angle_gamma   90.00
#
_symmetry.space_group_name_H-M   'P 1'
#
loop_
_entity.id
_entity.type
_entity.pdbx_description
1 polymer ?
#
loop_
_entity_poly.entity_id
_entity_poly.type
_entity_poly.pdbx_seq_one_letter_code
_entity_poly.pdbx_strand_id
1 'polypeptide(L)'
;MSGRPVVVGVTGAPSSHATARWAAREALARHRVLRIVHAADYDTGDVPAWHRHARLVLSRAAATARGAAPGVVLETVLVEQPPVAALEAEALGAELLVLGAVGSGHPADGPADPVLRRVLDRVRVPVAVVHASTAEGTGPVVVGLEYPRTDAELLHDAHACARRRGGVLRIVHALRPGHGSAPAVTAVFAELARHWDERSDAVDVELEVVDDRPLPALLRAAEHAGLLVVGARPHVGGPVRRSTPEELACLAACPVLVRPVGPAPGRDAQGASTADSARRGVAGSSRSSTG
;
A
#
# COMPACT_ATOMS: atom_id res chain seq x y z
N MET A 1 -1.45 -4.71 25.67
CA MET A 1 -1.04 -4.27 24.31
C MET A 1 -2.11 -3.30 23.82
N SER A 2 -1.86 -1.99 23.98
CA SER A 2 -2.83 -0.92 23.66
C SER A 2 -2.41 -0.24 22.34
N GLY A 3 -2.79 -0.80 21.23
CA GLY A 3 -2.54 -0.23 19.92
C GLY A 3 -3.63 -0.65 18.93
N ARG A 4 -3.80 0.10 17.85
CA ARG A 4 -4.77 -0.23 16.80
C ARG A 4 -4.43 -1.60 16.18
N PRO A 5 -5.40 -2.51 15.99
CA PRO A 5 -5.16 -3.83 15.42
C PRO A 5 -4.82 -3.79 13.93
N VAL A 6 -4.22 -4.87 13.45
CA VAL A 6 -4.27 -5.23 12.03
C VAL A 6 -5.56 -6.00 11.81
N VAL A 7 -6.44 -5.49 10.96
CA VAL A 7 -7.72 -6.13 10.61
C VAL A 7 -7.57 -6.89 9.31
N VAL A 8 -8.07 -8.13 9.24
CA VAL A 8 -8.10 -8.91 8.01
C VAL A 8 -9.51 -9.38 7.70
N GLY A 9 -10.00 -9.06 6.49
CA GLY A 9 -11.28 -9.58 5.95
C GLY A 9 -11.08 -10.95 5.31
N VAL A 10 -11.90 -11.94 5.70
CA VAL A 10 -11.87 -13.30 5.17
C VAL A 10 -13.24 -13.73 4.65
N THR A 11 -13.27 -14.42 3.51
CA THR A 11 -14.54 -14.85 2.84
C THR A 11 -14.74 -16.35 2.85
N GLY A 12 -13.74 -17.15 3.22
CA GLY A 12 -13.77 -18.60 3.06
C GLY A 12 -13.29 -19.09 1.70
N ALA A 13 -13.01 -18.20 0.75
CA ALA A 13 -12.34 -18.54 -0.50
C ALA A 13 -10.90 -19.04 -0.26
N PRO A 14 -10.30 -19.83 -1.14
CA PRO A 14 -8.92 -20.29 -1.01
C PRO A 14 -7.90 -19.16 -0.81
N SER A 15 -8.11 -17.99 -1.42
CA SER A 15 -7.30 -16.79 -1.25
C SER A 15 -7.24 -16.30 0.20
N SER A 16 -8.28 -16.56 1.01
CA SER A 16 -8.31 -16.17 2.42
C SER A 16 -7.18 -16.79 3.25
N HIS A 17 -6.64 -17.95 2.85
CA HIS A 17 -5.49 -18.55 3.53
C HIS A 17 -4.21 -17.74 3.33
N ALA A 18 -3.93 -17.29 2.09
CA ALA A 18 -2.77 -16.44 1.81
C ALA A 18 -2.89 -15.09 2.52
N THR A 19 -4.08 -14.50 2.49
CA THR A 19 -4.40 -13.23 3.15
C THR A 19 -4.20 -13.33 4.67
N ALA A 20 -4.74 -14.39 5.31
CA ALA A 20 -4.61 -14.60 6.76
C ALA A 20 -3.15 -14.85 7.17
N ARG A 21 -2.36 -15.60 6.37
CA ARG A 21 -0.92 -15.80 6.61
C ARG A 21 -0.16 -14.49 6.57
N TRP A 22 -0.36 -13.72 5.52
CA TRP A 22 0.31 -12.43 5.34
C TRP A 22 -0.05 -11.47 6.48
N ALA A 23 -1.35 -11.34 6.81
CA ALA A 23 -1.83 -10.47 7.88
C ALA A 23 -1.27 -10.87 9.25
N ALA A 24 -1.14 -12.17 9.53
CA ALA A 24 -0.58 -12.66 10.79
C ALA A 24 0.89 -12.27 10.96
N ARG A 25 1.69 -12.42 9.91
CA ARG A 25 3.10 -12.00 9.91
C ARG A 25 3.24 -10.49 10.06
N GLU A 26 2.42 -9.74 9.36
CA GLU A 26 2.43 -8.28 9.44
C GLU A 26 1.99 -7.80 10.84
N ALA A 27 0.98 -8.40 11.45
CA ALA A 27 0.53 -8.09 12.81
C ALA A 27 1.63 -8.40 13.85
N LEU A 28 2.30 -9.56 13.72
CA LEU A 28 3.41 -9.94 14.59
C LEU A 28 4.59 -8.95 14.44
N ALA A 29 4.99 -8.61 13.21
CA ALA A 29 6.07 -7.68 12.94
C ALA A 29 5.79 -6.25 13.41
N ARG A 30 4.51 -5.87 13.51
CA ARG A 30 4.06 -4.59 14.04
C ARG A 30 3.82 -4.62 15.55
N HIS A 31 3.90 -5.77 16.21
CA HIS A 31 3.51 -5.97 17.61
C HIS A 31 2.05 -5.56 17.86
N ARG A 32 1.14 -5.95 16.96
CA ARG A 32 -0.30 -5.65 17.01
C ARG A 32 -1.13 -6.93 17.15
N VAL A 33 -2.33 -6.75 17.69
CA VAL A 33 -3.36 -7.80 17.63
C VAL A 33 -3.83 -7.98 16.19
N LEU A 34 -3.97 -9.22 15.76
CA LEU A 34 -4.63 -9.57 14.51
C LEU A 34 -6.14 -9.76 14.76
N ARG A 35 -6.96 -8.94 14.13
CA ARG A 35 -8.42 -9.05 14.18
C ARG A 35 -8.93 -9.66 12.88
N ILE A 36 -9.40 -10.90 12.94
CA ILE A 36 -9.91 -11.65 11.78
C ILE A 36 -11.41 -11.44 11.70
N VAL A 37 -11.87 -10.81 10.62
CA VAL A 37 -13.27 -10.44 10.41
C VAL A 37 -13.86 -11.26 9.28
N HIS A 38 -15.00 -11.88 9.54
CA HIS A 38 -15.87 -12.42 8.51
C HIS A 38 -17.19 -11.65 8.53
N ALA A 39 -17.51 -11.00 7.42
CA ALA A 39 -18.75 -10.27 7.24
C ALA A 39 -19.69 -11.06 6.36
N ALA A 40 -20.92 -11.21 6.79
CA ALA A 40 -21.95 -11.90 6.03
C ALA A 40 -23.28 -11.18 6.19
N ASP A 41 -23.96 -10.99 5.07
CA ASP A 41 -25.32 -10.46 5.00
C ASP A 41 -26.28 -11.63 4.93
N TYR A 42 -27.13 -11.77 5.96
CA TYR A 42 -28.05 -12.91 6.11
C TYR A 42 -29.47 -12.53 5.74
N ASP A 43 -29.67 -11.95 4.60
CA ASP A 43 -30.99 -11.42 4.21
C ASP A 43 -32.07 -12.51 3.98
N THR A 44 -31.64 -13.76 3.74
CA THR A 44 -32.59 -14.90 3.53
C THR A 44 -31.93 -16.24 3.80
N GLY A 45 -32.63 -17.18 4.44
CA GLY A 45 -32.25 -18.60 4.50
C GLY A 45 -32.03 -19.20 5.90
N ASP A 46 -31.32 -20.32 5.97
CA ASP A 46 -31.00 -21.07 7.20
C ASP A 46 -29.93 -20.36 8.01
N VAL A 47 -30.33 -19.43 8.88
CA VAL A 47 -29.42 -18.66 9.75
C VAL A 47 -28.48 -19.57 10.57
N PRO A 48 -28.91 -20.69 11.17
CA PRO A 48 -28.01 -21.62 11.84
C PRO A 48 -26.95 -22.24 10.93
N ALA A 49 -27.25 -22.54 9.69
CA ALA A 49 -26.27 -23.06 8.73
C ALA A 49 -25.24 -21.99 8.37
N TRP A 50 -25.67 -20.76 8.18
CA TRP A 50 -24.79 -19.62 7.93
C TRP A 50 -23.84 -19.37 9.08
N HIS A 51 -24.30 -19.37 10.33
CA HIS A 51 -23.44 -19.21 11.50
C HIS A 51 -22.43 -20.35 11.64
N ARG A 52 -22.82 -21.59 11.33
CA ARG A 52 -21.87 -22.72 11.32
C ARG A 52 -20.78 -22.51 10.26
N HIS A 53 -21.17 -22.09 9.06
CA HIS A 53 -20.22 -21.78 7.99
C HIS A 53 -19.26 -20.66 8.38
N ALA A 54 -19.77 -19.54 8.88
CA ALA A 54 -18.97 -18.39 9.30
C ALA A 54 -17.95 -18.76 10.40
N ARG A 55 -18.37 -19.55 11.40
CA ARG A 55 -17.47 -20.07 12.45
C ARG A 55 -16.38 -20.96 11.88
N LEU A 56 -16.68 -21.78 10.87
CA LEU A 56 -15.69 -22.61 10.20
C LEU A 56 -14.68 -21.76 9.42
N VAL A 57 -15.14 -20.73 8.70
CA VAL A 57 -14.28 -19.78 8.00
C VAL A 57 -13.31 -19.11 8.98
N LEU A 58 -13.84 -18.53 10.06
CA LEU A 58 -13.03 -17.87 11.10
C LEU A 58 -12.05 -18.83 11.78
N SER A 59 -12.48 -20.04 12.10
CA SER A 59 -11.63 -21.06 12.72
C SER A 59 -10.47 -21.46 11.82
N ARG A 60 -10.73 -21.68 10.52
CA ARG A 60 -9.70 -22.01 9.52
C ARG A 60 -8.70 -20.86 9.35
N ALA A 61 -9.20 -19.63 9.25
CA ALA A 61 -8.35 -18.45 9.14
C ALA A 61 -7.46 -18.27 10.38
N ALA A 62 -8.03 -18.46 11.58
CA ALA A 62 -7.29 -18.38 12.83
C ALA A 62 -6.21 -19.49 12.95
N ALA A 63 -6.52 -20.71 12.53
CA ALA A 63 -5.55 -21.80 12.49
C ALA A 63 -4.40 -21.50 11.51
N THR A 64 -4.73 -21.00 10.32
CA THR A 64 -3.76 -20.56 9.31
C THR A 64 -2.86 -19.44 9.83
N ALA A 65 -3.44 -18.45 10.51
CA ALA A 65 -2.72 -17.31 11.07
C ALA A 65 -1.71 -17.76 12.16
N ARG A 66 -2.15 -18.63 13.09
CA ARG A 66 -1.28 -19.18 14.15
C ARG A 66 -0.15 -20.03 13.60
N GLY A 67 -0.42 -20.83 12.56
CA GLY A 67 0.61 -21.62 11.89
C GLY A 67 1.65 -20.76 11.17
N ALA A 68 1.25 -19.63 10.61
CA ALA A 68 2.13 -18.73 9.87
C ALA A 68 2.95 -17.78 10.75
N ALA A 69 2.42 -17.40 11.90
CA ALA A 69 3.06 -16.51 12.87
C ALA A 69 2.84 -17.02 14.30
N PRO A 70 3.62 -18.01 14.75
CA PRO A 70 3.55 -18.49 16.13
C PRO A 70 3.79 -17.33 17.10
N GLY A 71 2.87 -17.14 18.05
CA GLY A 71 2.93 -16.03 19.00
C GLY A 71 2.12 -14.78 18.59
N VAL A 72 1.49 -14.76 17.41
CA VAL A 72 0.54 -13.69 17.09
C VAL A 72 -0.67 -13.73 18.04
N VAL A 73 -0.98 -12.61 18.66
CA VAL A 73 -2.21 -12.45 19.42
C VAL A 73 -3.33 -12.14 18.42
N LEU A 74 -4.38 -12.97 18.43
CA LEU A 74 -5.49 -12.79 17.48
C LEU A 74 -6.85 -12.92 18.15
N GLU A 75 -7.84 -12.26 17.54
CA GLU A 75 -9.25 -12.38 17.84
C GLU A 75 -10.04 -12.59 16.55
N THR A 76 -11.22 -13.21 16.66
CA THR A 76 -12.10 -13.48 15.53
C THR A 76 -13.43 -12.80 15.75
N VAL A 77 -13.95 -12.14 14.72
CA VAL A 77 -15.20 -11.37 14.75
C VAL A 77 -16.09 -11.79 13.59
N LEU A 78 -17.31 -12.17 13.91
CA LEU A 78 -18.38 -12.32 12.94
C LEU A 78 -19.21 -11.03 12.94
N VAL A 79 -19.38 -10.42 11.77
CA VAL A 79 -20.18 -9.20 11.60
C VAL A 79 -21.34 -9.52 10.68
N GLU A 80 -22.57 -9.36 11.19
CA GLU A 80 -23.82 -9.58 10.45
C GLU A 80 -24.23 -8.31 9.72
N GLN A 81 -23.45 -7.92 8.72
CA GLN A 81 -23.64 -6.73 7.89
C GLN A 81 -23.06 -6.98 6.50
N PRO A 82 -23.48 -6.21 5.48
CA PRO A 82 -22.84 -6.20 4.18
C PRO A 82 -21.34 -6.00 4.28
N PRO A 83 -20.52 -6.75 3.53
CA PRO A 83 -19.06 -6.77 3.69
C PRO A 83 -18.38 -5.39 3.65
N VAL A 84 -18.83 -4.50 2.76
CA VAL A 84 -18.26 -3.14 2.65
C VAL A 84 -18.49 -2.35 3.94
N ALA A 85 -19.72 -2.33 4.45
CA ALA A 85 -20.09 -1.60 5.67
C ALA A 85 -19.34 -2.15 6.89
N ALA A 86 -19.24 -3.47 7.02
CA ALA A 86 -18.50 -4.13 8.08
C ALA A 86 -17.02 -3.78 8.06
N LEU A 87 -16.38 -3.83 6.88
CA LEU A 87 -14.96 -3.52 6.72
C LEU A 87 -14.66 -2.03 6.93
N GLU A 88 -15.56 -1.14 6.52
CA GLU A 88 -15.48 0.30 6.82
C GLU A 88 -15.50 0.55 8.33
N ALA A 89 -16.44 -0.05 9.03
CA ALA A 89 -16.56 0.10 10.49
C ALA A 89 -15.33 -0.43 11.24
N GLU A 90 -14.85 -1.61 10.88
CA GLU A 90 -13.67 -2.22 11.49
C GLU A 90 -12.38 -1.45 11.16
N ALA A 91 -12.30 -0.82 9.98
CA ALA A 91 -11.15 -0.01 9.59
C ALA A 91 -11.01 1.27 10.41
N LEU A 92 -12.09 1.86 10.96
CA LEU A 92 -12.01 3.08 11.77
C LEU A 92 -11.07 2.95 12.97
N GLY A 93 -10.99 1.75 13.55
CA GLY A 93 -10.12 1.44 14.68
C GLY A 93 -8.80 0.77 14.31
N ALA A 94 -8.55 0.48 13.03
CA ALA A 94 -7.41 -0.30 12.58
C ALA A 94 -6.16 0.54 12.32
N GLU A 95 -4.98 -0.09 12.43
CA GLU A 95 -3.71 0.45 11.91
C GLU A 95 -3.54 0.08 10.42
N LEU A 96 -4.05 -1.08 10.04
CA LEU A 96 -3.96 -1.64 8.70
C LEU A 96 -5.18 -2.53 8.44
N LEU A 97 -5.81 -2.38 7.29
CA LEU A 97 -6.80 -3.33 6.78
C LEU A 97 -6.15 -4.23 5.73
N VAL A 98 -6.36 -5.55 5.83
CA VAL A 98 -5.82 -6.53 4.88
C VAL A 98 -6.96 -7.24 4.19
N LEU A 99 -6.94 -7.27 2.87
CA LEU A 99 -7.93 -7.91 2.02
C LEU A 99 -7.26 -8.86 1.03
N GLY A 100 -7.96 -9.93 0.69
CA GLY A 100 -7.56 -10.80 -0.41
C GLY A 100 -8.02 -10.21 -1.74
N ALA A 101 -7.16 -10.22 -2.75
CA ALA A 101 -7.62 -10.01 -4.11
C ALA A 101 -8.37 -11.26 -4.61
N VAL A 102 -9.53 -11.05 -5.22
CA VAL A 102 -10.25 -12.10 -5.94
C VAL A 102 -9.76 -12.09 -7.38
N GLY A 103 -9.29 -13.24 -7.87
CA GLY A 103 -8.74 -13.39 -9.21
C GLY A 103 -7.29 -13.91 -9.18
N SER A 104 -6.81 -14.38 -10.32
CA SER A 104 -5.44 -14.91 -10.49
C SER A 104 -4.39 -13.82 -10.71
N GLY A 105 -4.78 -12.54 -10.65
CA GLY A 105 -3.91 -11.44 -11.05
C GLY A 105 -3.80 -11.26 -12.57
N HIS A 106 -4.60 -12.01 -13.35
CA HIS A 106 -4.57 -11.93 -14.81
C HIS A 106 -5.61 -10.92 -15.32
N PRO A 107 -5.26 -10.04 -16.31
CA PRO A 107 -6.21 -9.07 -16.88
C PRO A 107 -7.48 -9.70 -17.46
N ALA A 108 -7.43 -11.00 -17.81
CA ALA A 108 -8.53 -11.77 -18.37
C ALA A 108 -9.60 -12.18 -17.34
N ASP A 109 -9.34 -12.08 -16.03
CA ASP A 109 -10.22 -12.58 -14.98
C ASP A 109 -11.41 -11.64 -14.64
N GLY A 110 -11.59 -10.59 -15.40
CA GLY A 110 -12.73 -9.69 -15.26
C GLY A 110 -12.49 -8.48 -14.36
N PRO A 111 -13.54 -7.73 -14.01
CA PRO A 111 -13.44 -6.51 -13.22
C PRO A 111 -12.96 -6.81 -11.80
N ALA A 112 -12.18 -5.87 -11.22
CA ALA A 112 -11.79 -5.93 -9.81
C ALA A 112 -13.00 -6.20 -8.90
N ASP A 113 -12.75 -6.95 -7.82
CA ASP A 113 -13.78 -7.24 -6.81
C ASP A 113 -14.50 -5.94 -6.39
N PRO A 114 -15.82 -5.87 -6.53
CA PRO A 114 -16.60 -4.69 -6.15
C PRO A 114 -16.41 -4.29 -4.69
N VAL A 115 -16.16 -5.24 -3.78
CA VAL A 115 -15.91 -4.99 -2.37
C VAL A 115 -14.55 -4.29 -2.21
N LEU A 116 -13.49 -4.85 -2.82
CA LEU A 116 -12.14 -4.26 -2.78
C LEU A 116 -12.15 -2.80 -3.27
N ARG A 117 -12.77 -2.55 -4.43
CA ARG A 117 -12.85 -1.21 -4.99
C ARG A 117 -13.54 -0.22 -4.06
N ARG A 118 -14.73 -0.59 -3.54
CA ARG A 118 -15.49 0.27 -2.63
C ARG A 118 -14.73 0.53 -1.32
N VAL A 119 -14.03 -0.45 -0.81
CA VAL A 119 -13.21 -0.29 0.39
C VAL A 119 -12.04 0.66 0.12
N LEU A 120 -11.31 0.51 -0.99
CA LEU A 120 -10.21 1.42 -1.35
C LEU A 120 -10.67 2.88 -1.52
N ASP A 121 -11.89 3.10 -2.01
CA ASP A 121 -12.46 4.45 -2.17
C ASP A 121 -12.85 5.11 -0.83
N ARG A 122 -13.30 4.32 0.14
CA ARG A 122 -13.96 4.83 1.35
C ARG A 122 -13.11 4.79 2.61
N VAL A 123 -12.25 3.79 2.73
CA VAL A 123 -11.42 3.58 3.92
C VAL A 123 -10.28 4.59 3.98
N ARG A 124 -10.00 5.13 5.18
CA ARG A 124 -8.99 6.16 5.41
C ARG A 124 -7.72 5.64 6.08
N VAL A 125 -7.65 4.35 6.33
CA VAL A 125 -6.43 3.68 6.81
C VAL A 125 -5.73 2.98 5.64
N PRO A 126 -4.44 2.66 5.77
CA PRO A 126 -3.75 1.85 4.78
C PRO A 126 -4.45 0.51 4.54
N VAL A 127 -4.55 0.10 3.28
CA VAL A 127 -5.15 -1.18 2.87
C VAL A 127 -4.10 -2.02 2.16
N ALA A 128 -3.82 -3.21 2.69
CA ALA A 128 -2.98 -4.19 2.02
C ALA A 128 -3.84 -5.17 1.21
N VAL A 129 -3.51 -5.35 -0.05
CA VAL A 129 -4.17 -6.31 -0.95
C VAL A 129 -3.22 -7.46 -1.25
N VAL A 130 -3.66 -8.68 -0.92
CA VAL A 130 -2.84 -9.89 -1.00
C VAL A 130 -3.47 -10.87 -2.00
N HIS A 131 -2.70 -11.29 -2.99
CA HIS A 131 -3.13 -12.31 -3.95
C HIS A 131 -2.81 -13.73 -3.45
N ALA A 132 -3.59 -14.71 -3.86
CA ALA A 132 -3.36 -16.11 -3.51
C ALA A 132 -2.01 -16.63 -4.06
N SER A 133 -1.61 -16.12 -5.21
CA SER A 133 -0.39 -16.50 -5.93
C SER A 133 0.84 -15.71 -5.51
N THR A 134 0.69 -14.66 -4.70
CA THR A 134 1.85 -13.90 -4.26
C THR A 134 2.69 -14.77 -3.35
N ALA A 135 3.85 -15.15 -3.88
CA ALA A 135 4.88 -15.78 -3.09
C ALA A 135 5.18 -14.88 -1.87
N GLU A 136 5.58 -15.52 -0.78
CA GLU A 136 6.07 -14.83 0.40
C GLU A 136 7.34 -14.07 0.01
N GLY A 137 7.16 -12.86 -0.54
CA GLY A 137 8.22 -12.13 -1.19
C GLY A 137 9.31 -11.74 -0.20
N THR A 138 10.50 -12.29 -0.44
CA THR A 138 11.75 -11.88 0.23
C THR A 138 12.42 -10.70 -0.47
N GLY A 139 11.78 -10.15 -1.52
CA GLY A 139 12.30 -9.05 -2.31
C GLY A 139 12.22 -7.69 -1.60
N PRO A 140 12.76 -6.64 -2.21
CA PRO A 140 12.74 -5.29 -1.67
C PRO A 140 11.32 -4.76 -1.46
N VAL A 141 11.17 -3.78 -0.58
CA VAL A 141 9.98 -2.95 -0.54
C VAL A 141 10.12 -1.90 -1.64
N VAL A 142 9.18 -1.88 -2.57
CA VAL A 142 9.12 -0.88 -3.64
C VAL A 142 8.11 0.19 -3.26
N VAL A 143 8.43 1.47 -3.43
CA VAL A 143 7.49 2.56 -3.28
C VAL A 143 7.38 3.37 -4.56
N GLY A 144 6.16 3.53 -5.06
CA GLY A 144 5.88 4.44 -6.19
C GLY A 144 5.64 5.85 -5.68
N LEU A 145 6.53 6.79 -6.01
CA LEU A 145 6.41 8.19 -5.61
C LEU A 145 6.09 9.07 -6.82
N GLU A 146 5.11 9.94 -6.68
CA GLU A 146 4.78 10.95 -7.69
C GLU A 146 5.31 12.33 -7.29
N TYR A 147 5.16 12.71 -6.02
CA TYR A 147 5.52 14.03 -5.52
C TYR A 147 6.39 13.91 -4.25
N PRO A 148 7.69 14.22 -4.30
CA PRO A 148 8.61 14.03 -3.18
C PRO A 148 8.17 14.70 -1.88
N ARG A 149 7.55 15.88 -1.97
CA ARG A 149 7.17 16.67 -0.78
C ARG A 149 5.86 16.25 -0.15
N THR A 150 4.87 15.83 -0.95
CA THR A 150 3.53 15.46 -0.46
C THR A 150 3.42 13.98 -0.14
N ASP A 151 4.36 13.18 -0.64
CA ASP A 151 4.40 11.74 -0.44
C ASP A 151 5.32 11.32 0.73
N ALA A 152 5.70 12.28 1.59
CA ALA A 152 6.61 12.02 2.71
C ALA A 152 6.08 10.94 3.68
N GLU A 153 4.77 10.94 3.97
CA GLU A 153 4.16 9.91 4.82
C GLU A 153 4.15 8.54 4.13
N LEU A 154 3.93 8.51 2.81
CA LEU A 154 3.99 7.27 2.02
C LEU A 154 5.40 6.68 2.07
N LEU A 155 6.42 7.51 1.90
CA LEU A 155 7.82 7.11 1.99
C LEU A 155 8.19 6.65 3.41
N HIS A 156 7.69 7.33 4.43
CA HIS A 156 7.88 6.92 5.83
C HIS A 156 7.31 5.52 6.09
N ASP A 157 6.11 5.23 5.61
CA ASP A 157 5.50 3.91 5.75
C ASP A 157 6.28 2.83 4.99
N ALA A 158 6.72 3.14 3.77
CA ALA A 158 7.52 2.22 2.96
C ALA A 158 8.86 1.89 3.64
N HIS A 159 9.56 2.91 4.16
CA HIS A 159 10.80 2.74 4.92
C HIS A 159 10.57 1.90 6.19
N ALA A 160 9.51 2.17 6.94
CA ALA A 160 9.16 1.37 8.12
C ALA A 160 8.83 -0.10 7.74
N CYS A 161 8.23 -0.34 6.56
CA CYS A 161 8.03 -1.69 6.04
C CYS A 161 9.34 -2.37 5.67
N ALA A 162 10.26 -1.68 5.01
CA ALA A 162 11.58 -2.19 4.65
C ALA A 162 12.39 -2.55 5.90
N ARG A 163 12.42 -1.67 6.89
CA ARG A 163 13.09 -1.91 8.17
C ARG A 163 12.57 -3.16 8.90
N ARG A 164 11.25 -3.38 8.95
CA ARG A 164 10.66 -4.58 9.58
C ARG A 164 11.01 -5.86 8.82
N ARG A 165 11.30 -5.76 7.53
CA ARG A 165 11.66 -6.89 6.66
C ARG A 165 13.17 -7.11 6.56
N GLY A 166 13.98 -6.24 7.20
CA GLY A 166 15.45 -6.31 7.19
C GLY A 166 16.03 -6.19 5.77
N GLY A 167 15.41 -5.35 4.93
CA GLY A 167 15.69 -5.33 3.50
C GLY A 167 15.92 -3.95 2.92
N VAL A 168 15.81 -3.89 1.61
CA VAL A 168 16.04 -2.73 0.75
C VAL A 168 14.74 -1.99 0.50
N LEU A 169 14.79 -0.67 0.50
CA LEU A 169 13.73 0.22 0.02
C LEU A 169 14.09 0.73 -1.38
N ARG A 170 13.31 0.35 -2.39
CA ARG A 170 13.47 0.89 -3.74
C ARG A 170 12.42 1.95 -4.02
N ILE A 171 12.87 3.19 -4.25
CA ILE A 171 12.04 4.31 -4.65
C ILE A 171 11.93 4.30 -6.17
N VAL A 172 10.72 4.16 -6.70
CA VAL A 172 10.45 4.21 -8.15
C VAL A 172 9.67 5.47 -8.48
N HIS A 173 10.23 6.28 -9.39
CA HIS A 173 9.56 7.43 -9.98
C HIS A 173 9.41 7.25 -11.48
N ALA A 174 8.17 7.27 -11.96
CA ALA A 174 7.85 7.17 -13.38
C ALA A 174 7.71 8.56 -14.00
N LEU A 175 8.60 8.91 -14.91
CA LEU A 175 8.54 10.13 -15.72
C LEU A 175 7.61 9.89 -16.89
N ARG A 176 6.45 10.56 -16.90
CA ARG A 176 5.59 10.50 -18.08
C ARG A 176 6.31 11.08 -19.28
N PRO A 177 6.36 10.38 -20.43
CA PRO A 177 6.99 10.87 -21.63
C PRO A 177 6.55 12.29 -21.99
N GLY A 178 7.49 13.19 -22.22
CA GLY A 178 7.22 14.59 -22.54
C GLY A 178 6.92 15.52 -21.37
N HIS A 179 7.02 15.07 -20.12
CA HIS A 179 6.80 15.89 -18.94
C HIS A 179 8.11 16.09 -18.14
N GLY A 180 8.65 17.28 -18.20
CA GLY A 180 9.76 17.72 -17.37
C GLY A 180 11.16 17.37 -17.91
N SER A 181 12.18 17.96 -17.27
CA SER A 181 13.58 17.63 -17.51
C SER A 181 13.97 16.45 -16.61
N ALA A 182 14.23 15.30 -17.21
CA ALA A 182 14.65 14.10 -16.48
C ALA A 182 15.81 14.36 -15.49
N PRO A 183 16.88 15.10 -15.83
CA PRO A 183 17.98 15.38 -14.90
C PRO A 183 17.55 16.15 -13.65
N ALA A 184 16.68 17.15 -13.78
CA ALA A 184 16.23 17.96 -12.64
C ALA A 184 15.34 17.15 -11.68
N VAL A 185 14.44 16.34 -12.23
CA VAL A 185 13.60 15.43 -11.43
C VAL A 185 14.46 14.38 -10.75
N THR A 186 15.36 13.75 -11.47
CA THR A 186 16.30 12.77 -10.92
C THR A 186 17.11 13.34 -9.77
N ALA A 187 17.60 14.58 -9.87
CA ALA A 187 18.36 15.22 -8.80
C ALA A 187 17.54 15.39 -7.51
N VAL A 188 16.25 15.77 -7.63
CA VAL A 188 15.37 15.92 -6.46
C VAL A 188 15.11 14.58 -5.77
N PHE A 189 14.87 13.53 -6.56
CA PHE A 189 14.64 12.20 -6.01
C PHE A 189 15.92 11.56 -5.47
N ALA A 190 17.07 11.82 -6.08
CA ALA A 190 18.37 11.37 -5.58
C ALA A 190 18.70 12.00 -4.21
N GLU A 191 18.44 13.29 -4.04
CA GLU A 191 18.58 13.97 -2.74
C GLU A 191 17.64 13.38 -1.68
N LEU A 192 16.41 13.08 -2.06
CA LEU A 192 15.45 12.42 -1.18
C LEU A 192 15.93 11.02 -0.76
N ALA A 193 16.40 10.21 -1.72
CA ALA A 193 16.91 8.86 -1.45
C ALA A 193 18.11 8.92 -0.50
N ARG A 194 19.09 9.79 -0.79
CA ARG A 194 20.26 10.00 0.06
C ARG A 194 19.87 10.40 1.49
N HIS A 195 18.92 11.32 1.65
CA HIS A 195 18.44 11.75 2.96
C HIS A 195 17.84 10.59 3.78
N TRP A 196 17.15 9.65 3.14
CA TRP A 196 16.57 8.49 3.81
C TRP A 196 17.60 7.40 4.09
N ASP A 197 18.59 7.24 3.23
CA ASP A 197 19.71 6.31 3.42
C ASP A 197 20.55 6.73 4.64
N GLU A 198 20.90 8.00 4.75
CA GLU A 198 21.65 8.56 5.89
C GLU A 198 20.92 8.47 7.24
N ARG A 199 19.60 8.31 7.24
CA ARG A 199 18.80 8.23 8.48
C ARG A 199 18.71 6.85 9.09
N SER A 200 19.12 5.82 8.41
CA SER A 200 18.93 4.46 8.86
C SER A 200 20.02 3.51 8.36
N ASP A 201 20.89 3.11 9.25
CA ASP A 201 21.88 2.05 8.99
C ASP A 201 21.25 0.66 8.74
N ALA A 202 19.93 0.54 8.87
CA ALA A 202 19.22 -0.73 8.80
C ALA A 202 18.45 -0.95 7.50
N VAL A 203 18.42 0.02 6.58
CA VAL A 203 17.68 -0.04 5.31
C VAL A 203 18.49 0.61 4.21
N ASP A 204 18.88 -0.17 3.22
CA ASP A 204 19.52 0.35 2.01
C ASP A 204 18.47 1.01 1.12
N VAL A 205 18.72 2.23 0.66
CA VAL A 205 17.77 2.99 -0.16
C VAL A 205 18.27 3.12 -1.59
N GLU A 206 17.53 2.54 -2.52
CA GLU A 206 17.80 2.59 -3.96
C GLU A 206 16.82 3.56 -4.65
N LEU A 207 17.28 4.26 -5.69
CA LEU A 207 16.43 5.09 -6.54
C LEU A 207 16.41 4.57 -7.97
N GLU A 208 15.21 4.43 -8.51
CA GLU A 208 14.96 4.10 -9.92
C GLU A 208 14.05 5.15 -10.54
N VAL A 209 14.57 5.91 -11.52
CA VAL A 209 13.78 6.85 -12.31
C VAL A 209 13.63 6.30 -13.72
N VAL A 210 12.38 6.04 -14.11
CA VAL A 210 12.06 5.39 -15.40
C VAL A 210 11.24 6.30 -16.30
N ASP A 211 11.58 6.32 -17.57
CA ASP A 211 10.81 7.03 -18.60
C ASP A 211 9.68 6.14 -19.13
N ASP A 212 8.61 6.06 -18.35
CA ASP A 212 7.42 5.26 -18.66
C ASP A 212 6.20 5.80 -17.91
N ARG A 213 5.02 5.22 -18.21
CA ARG A 213 3.79 5.47 -17.43
C ARG A 213 3.87 4.78 -16.07
N PRO A 214 3.27 5.35 -15.01
CA PRO A 214 3.35 4.80 -13.66
C PRO A 214 2.91 3.33 -13.55
N LEU A 215 1.79 2.95 -14.17
CA LEU A 215 1.26 1.59 -14.05
C LEU A 215 2.23 0.52 -14.58
N PRO A 216 2.68 0.56 -15.87
CA PRO A 216 3.62 -0.45 -16.37
C PRO A 216 4.98 -0.42 -15.64
N ALA A 217 5.48 0.75 -15.25
CA ALA A 217 6.71 0.87 -14.50
C ALA A 217 6.62 0.14 -13.14
N LEU A 218 5.56 0.40 -12.38
CA LEU A 218 5.37 -0.20 -11.07
C LEU A 218 5.01 -1.68 -11.14
N LEU A 219 4.31 -2.15 -12.18
CA LEU A 219 4.08 -3.58 -12.39
C LEU A 219 5.39 -4.35 -12.63
N ARG A 220 6.29 -3.81 -13.46
CA ARG A 220 7.63 -4.41 -13.64
C ARG A 220 8.42 -4.43 -12.33
N ALA A 221 8.43 -3.33 -11.58
CA ALA A 221 9.11 -3.28 -10.29
C ALA A 221 8.52 -4.27 -9.28
N ALA A 222 7.22 -4.55 -9.36
CA ALA A 222 6.51 -5.48 -8.50
C ALA A 222 6.85 -6.96 -8.76
N GLU A 223 7.37 -7.32 -9.93
CA GLU A 223 7.72 -8.72 -10.29
C GLU A 223 8.74 -9.33 -9.32
N HIS A 224 9.63 -8.49 -8.78
CA HIS A 224 10.70 -8.92 -7.86
C HIS A 224 10.59 -8.30 -6.46
N ALA A 225 9.47 -7.63 -6.17
CA ALA A 225 9.24 -6.98 -4.89
C ALA A 225 8.64 -7.92 -3.84
N GLY A 226 8.99 -7.71 -2.58
CA GLY A 226 8.33 -8.33 -1.44
C GLY A 226 7.05 -7.58 -1.02
N LEU A 227 6.96 -6.30 -1.37
CA LEU A 227 5.81 -5.44 -1.12
C LEU A 227 5.89 -4.21 -2.04
N LEU A 228 4.79 -3.85 -2.68
CA LEU A 228 4.63 -2.59 -3.39
C LEU A 228 3.81 -1.62 -2.54
N VAL A 229 4.31 -0.40 -2.33
CA VAL A 229 3.64 0.66 -1.56
C VAL A 229 3.26 1.80 -2.50
N VAL A 230 1.98 2.18 -2.53
CA VAL A 230 1.47 3.22 -3.43
C VAL A 230 0.48 4.13 -2.72
N GLY A 231 0.45 5.39 -3.14
CA GLY A 231 -0.50 6.37 -2.64
C GLY A 231 -1.81 6.37 -3.44
N ALA A 232 -2.95 6.38 -2.76
CA ALA A 232 -4.25 6.62 -3.36
C ALA A 232 -4.69 8.06 -3.08
N ARG A 233 -4.88 8.85 -4.14
CA ARG A 233 -5.35 10.22 -4.05
C ARG A 233 -6.86 10.30 -4.27
N PRO A 234 -7.57 11.20 -3.60
CA PRO A 234 -8.98 11.44 -3.89
C PRO A 234 -9.18 11.82 -5.36
N HIS A 235 -10.13 11.21 -6.02
CA HIS A 235 -10.53 11.60 -7.37
C HIS A 235 -11.25 12.95 -7.30
N VAL A 236 -10.72 13.95 -8.01
CA VAL A 236 -11.37 15.26 -8.16
C VAL A 236 -11.90 15.34 -9.59
N GLY A 237 -13.17 15.00 -9.78
CA GLY A 237 -13.95 15.22 -11.01
C GLY A 237 -13.49 14.44 -12.24
N GLY A 238 -14.40 13.75 -12.89
CA GLY A 238 -14.18 13.04 -14.16
C GLY A 238 -14.88 11.69 -14.23
N PRO A 239 -14.97 11.04 -15.40
CA PRO A 239 -15.53 9.71 -15.53
C PRO A 239 -14.70 8.72 -14.71
N VAL A 240 -15.39 7.79 -14.02
CA VAL A 240 -14.80 6.75 -13.17
C VAL A 240 -13.87 5.84 -14.01
N ARG A 241 -12.61 6.25 -14.13
CA ARG A 241 -11.53 5.35 -14.60
C ARG A 241 -10.93 4.68 -13.38
N ARG A 242 -10.51 3.42 -13.51
CA ARG A 242 -9.73 2.74 -12.48
C ARG A 242 -8.53 3.60 -12.14
N SER A 243 -8.29 3.82 -10.87
CA SER A 243 -7.09 4.52 -10.43
C SER A 243 -5.87 3.60 -10.55
N THR A 244 -4.68 4.16 -10.78
CA THR A 244 -3.44 3.38 -10.83
C THR A 244 -3.26 2.48 -9.59
N PRO A 245 -3.55 2.92 -8.34
CA PRO A 245 -3.50 2.06 -7.16
C PRO A 245 -4.47 0.87 -7.21
N GLU A 246 -5.68 1.03 -7.74
CA GLU A 246 -6.64 -0.08 -7.90
C GLU A 246 -6.14 -1.12 -8.92
N GLU A 247 -5.60 -0.65 -10.04
CA GLU A 247 -5.06 -1.55 -11.06
C GLU A 247 -3.84 -2.30 -10.54
N LEU A 248 -2.94 -1.63 -9.83
CA LEU A 248 -1.79 -2.26 -9.15
C LEU A 248 -2.25 -3.27 -8.11
N ALA A 249 -3.25 -2.93 -7.30
CA ALA A 249 -3.81 -3.82 -6.29
C ALA A 249 -4.42 -5.10 -6.89
N CYS A 250 -4.80 -5.08 -8.17
CA CYS A 250 -5.35 -6.25 -8.87
C CYS A 250 -4.31 -7.03 -9.67
N LEU A 251 -3.26 -6.38 -10.20
CA LEU A 251 -2.39 -6.93 -11.22
C LEU A 251 -0.95 -7.20 -10.75
N ALA A 252 -0.53 -6.61 -9.62
CA ALA A 252 0.84 -6.77 -9.16
C ALA A 252 1.18 -8.19 -8.76
N ALA A 253 2.41 -8.62 -9.02
CA ALA A 253 2.92 -9.94 -8.67
C ALA A 253 3.27 -10.10 -7.18
N CYS A 254 3.18 -9.02 -6.38
CA CYS A 254 3.44 -8.99 -4.95
C CYS A 254 2.28 -8.37 -4.19
N PRO A 255 2.22 -8.47 -2.85
CA PRO A 255 1.26 -7.71 -2.05
C PRO A 255 1.38 -6.21 -2.29
N VAL A 256 0.25 -5.51 -2.33
CA VAL A 256 0.20 -4.06 -2.56
C VAL A 256 -0.37 -3.36 -1.33
N LEU A 257 0.38 -2.44 -0.76
CA LEU A 257 -0.07 -1.54 0.30
C LEU A 257 -0.53 -0.23 -0.32
N VAL A 258 -1.81 0.01 -0.30
CA VAL A 258 -2.43 1.26 -0.78
C VAL A 258 -2.65 2.19 0.42
N ARG A 259 -1.99 3.33 0.42
CA ARG A 259 -2.15 4.35 1.45
C ARG A 259 -3.00 5.52 0.93
N PRO A 260 -4.05 5.94 1.62
CA PRO A 260 -4.70 7.21 1.35
C PRO A 260 -3.71 8.36 1.55
N VAL A 261 -3.53 9.18 0.52
CA VAL A 261 -2.66 10.37 0.56
C VAL A 261 -3.47 11.63 0.26
N GLY A 262 -2.95 12.79 0.66
CA GLY A 262 -3.59 14.07 0.40
C GLY A 262 -3.74 14.36 -1.11
N PRO A 263 -4.51 15.41 -1.48
CA PRO A 263 -4.67 15.83 -2.86
C PRO A 263 -3.31 16.17 -3.50
N ALA A 264 -3.24 16.03 -4.83
CA ALA A 264 -2.05 16.45 -5.57
C ALA A 264 -1.77 17.95 -5.35
N PRO A 265 -0.50 18.38 -5.26
CA PRO A 265 -0.17 19.79 -5.18
C PRO A 265 -0.72 20.52 -6.40
N GLY A 266 -1.30 21.71 -6.20
CA GLY A 266 -1.81 22.55 -7.29
C GLY A 266 -0.71 22.82 -8.33
N ARG A 267 -1.08 23.03 -9.59
CA ARG A 267 -0.14 23.27 -10.68
C ARG A 267 0.82 24.44 -10.41
N ASP A 268 0.39 25.42 -9.62
CA ASP A 268 1.20 26.59 -9.26
C ASP A 268 2.34 26.25 -8.26
N ALA A 269 2.20 25.21 -7.46
CA ALA A 269 3.25 24.75 -6.54
C ALA A 269 4.38 23.97 -7.24
N GLN A 270 4.14 23.44 -8.44
CA GLN A 270 5.16 22.73 -9.23
C GLN A 270 6.15 23.67 -9.91
N GLY A 271 5.70 24.88 -10.31
CA GLY A 271 6.55 25.90 -10.93
C GLY A 271 7.43 26.67 -9.94
N ALA A 272 7.02 26.83 -8.70
CA ALA A 272 7.75 27.59 -7.69
C ALA A 272 9.02 26.85 -7.16
N SER A 273 9.04 25.52 -7.25
CA SER A 273 10.15 24.70 -6.73
C SER A 273 11.41 24.75 -7.60
N THR A 274 11.27 24.94 -8.91
CA THR A 274 12.40 25.05 -9.83
C THR A 274 12.98 26.47 -9.88
N ALA A 275 12.15 27.50 -9.62
CA ALA A 275 12.58 28.89 -9.69
C ALA A 275 13.32 29.36 -8.42
N ASP A 276 12.99 28.83 -7.24
CA ASP A 276 13.59 29.26 -5.96
C ASP A 276 15.00 28.64 -5.75
N SER A 277 15.27 27.45 -6.27
CA SER A 277 16.60 26.85 -6.28
C SER A 277 17.56 27.58 -7.22
N ALA A 278 17.05 28.08 -8.37
CA ALA A 278 17.86 28.86 -9.32
C ALA A 278 18.21 30.25 -8.79
N ARG A 279 17.37 30.86 -7.98
CA ARG A 279 17.61 32.21 -7.40
C ARG A 279 18.59 32.20 -6.23
N ARG A 280 18.70 31.12 -5.47
CA ARG A 280 19.70 31.01 -4.37
C ARG A 280 21.11 30.75 -4.83
N GLY A 281 21.28 30.18 -6.05
CA GLY A 281 22.61 29.95 -6.64
C GLY A 281 23.29 31.19 -7.23
N VAL A 282 22.54 32.27 -7.53
CA VAL A 282 23.08 33.47 -8.19
C VAL A 282 23.44 34.60 -7.19
N ALA A 283 22.92 34.54 -5.96
CA ALA A 283 23.16 35.62 -4.95
C ALA A 283 24.45 35.49 -4.15
N GLY A 284 25.30 34.47 -4.40
CA GLY A 284 26.54 34.21 -3.66
C GLY A 284 27.82 34.68 -4.30
N SER A 285 27.80 35.29 -5.51
CA SER A 285 29.02 35.60 -6.28
C SER A 285 29.25 37.08 -6.60
N SER A 286 28.91 38.01 -5.70
CA SER A 286 29.33 39.40 -5.89
C SER A 286 29.52 40.12 -4.57
N ARG A 287 30.64 39.86 -3.90
CA ARG A 287 31.31 40.81 -2.95
C ARG A 287 32.72 40.34 -2.66
N SER A 288 33.67 40.76 -3.42
CA SER A 288 35.03 41.13 -2.99
C SER A 288 35.82 41.66 -4.15
N SER A 289 35.83 42.94 -4.30
CA SER A 289 36.98 43.73 -4.81
C SER A 289 36.64 45.21 -4.66
N THR A 290 37.23 45.80 -3.68
CA THR A 290 37.80 47.16 -3.71
C THR A 290 37.99 47.69 -2.28
N GLY A 291 39.20 48.02 -1.95
CA GLY A 291 39.58 48.83 -0.80
C GLY A 291 40.88 48.38 -0.19
#